data_b11e109a692fd876ff290e5a99b3a10d
#
_entry.id   b11e109a692fd876ff290e5a99b3a10d
#
_cell.length_a   1.000
_cell.length_b   1.000
_cell.length_c   1.000
_cell.angle_alpha   90.00
_cell.angle_beta   90.00
_cell.angle_gamma   90.00
#
_symmetry.space_group_name_H-M   'P 1'
#
loop_
_entity.id
_entity.type
_entity.pdbx_description
1 polymer ?
#
loop_
_entity_poly.entity_id
_entity_poly.type
_entity_poly.pdbx_seq_one_letter_code
_entity_poly.pdbx_strand_id
1 'polypeptide(L)'
;MLTCKHIIKDYPSGDKVVHALRDVSLTFRDNEFVSILGPSGCGKTTFLNILGGLDHYTSGDLVINGKSTKEYSEKDWDTYRNHHVGFVFQSYNLIMHQTVLANVELALTLTGVEKKRKKRKSHSSLRKSRLIRSDP
;
A
#
# COMPACT_ATOMS: atom_id res chain seq x y z
N MET A 1 1.63 8.14 13.26
CA MET A 1 2.08 6.94 14.03
C MET A 1 1.19 5.75 13.69
N LEU A 2 1.78 4.57 13.49
CA LEU A 2 1.07 3.33 13.14
C LEU A 2 1.48 2.23 14.12
N THR A 3 0.51 1.53 14.72
CA THR A 3 0.75 0.50 15.73
C THR A 3 0.01 -0.78 15.40
N CYS A 4 0.73 -1.88 15.34
CA CYS A 4 0.20 -3.24 15.22
C CYS A 4 0.14 -3.86 16.61
N LYS A 5 -1.00 -4.43 16.98
CA LYS A 5 -1.21 -5.11 18.24
C LYS A 5 -1.70 -6.53 17.98
N HIS A 6 -0.85 -7.52 18.22
CA HIS A 6 -1.18 -8.95 18.11
C HIS A 6 -1.79 -9.32 16.74
N ILE A 7 -1.20 -8.80 15.65
CA ILE A 7 -1.69 -9.08 14.29
C ILE A 7 -1.44 -10.53 13.92
N ILE A 8 -2.50 -11.24 13.62
CA ILE A 8 -2.50 -12.59 13.07
C ILE A 8 -3.14 -12.54 11.68
N LYS A 9 -2.56 -13.24 10.73
CA LYS A 9 -3.13 -13.44 9.41
C LYS A 9 -3.06 -14.89 9.00
N ASP A 10 -4.22 -15.43 8.76
CA ASP A 10 -4.44 -16.81 8.32
C ASP A 10 -5.13 -16.81 6.95
N TYR A 11 -4.67 -17.70 6.08
CA TYR A 11 -5.31 -17.97 4.80
C TYR A 11 -5.81 -19.41 4.76
N PRO A 12 -7.09 -19.64 4.45
CA PRO A 12 -7.60 -20.99 4.21
C PRO A 12 -6.98 -21.54 2.92
N SER A 13 -6.55 -22.79 2.94
CA SER A 13 -5.95 -23.50 1.80
C SER A 13 -6.45 -24.94 1.77
N GLY A 14 -7.62 -25.17 1.16
CA GLY A 14 -8.33 -26.45 1.24
C GLY A 14 -8.65 -26.81 2.69
N ASP A 15 -8.25 -28.02 3.12
CA ASP A 15 -8.44 -28.50 4.49
C ASP A 15 -7.38 -27.99 5.49
N LYS A 16 -6.47 -27.11 5.03
CA LYS A 16 -5.38 -26.57 5.85
C LYS A 16 -5.49 -25.06 6.01
N VAL A 17 -4.81 -24.53 7.02
CA VAL A 17 -4.66 -23.11 7.25
C VAL A 17 -3.19 -22.73 7.11
N VAL A 18 -2.91 -21.73 6.31
CA VAL A 18 -1.56 -21.14 6.19
C VAL A 18 -1.47 -19.95 7.12
N HIS A 19 -0.68 -20.06 8.18
CA HIS A 19 -0.42 -18.98 9.13
C HIS A 19 0.64 -18.05 8.56
N ALA A 20 0.21 -16.97 7.89
CA ALA A 20 1.10 -16.02 7.25
C ALA A 20 1.74 -15.03 8.24
N LEU A 21 0.98 -14.62 9.26
CA LEU A 21 1.48 -13.80 10.37
C LEU A 21 1.06 -14.42 11.70
N ARG A 22 1.99 -14.48 12.65
CA ARG A 22 1.79 -15.11 13.96
C ARG A 22 2.11 -14.11 15.06
N ASP A 23 1.08 -13.42 15.55
CA ASP A 23 1.16 -12.51 16.69
C ASP A 23 2.21 -11.40 16.53
N VAL A 24 2.07 -10.58 15.48
CA VAL A 24 3.00 -9.47 15.21
C VAL A 24 2.57 -8.22 15.95
N SER A 25 3.44 -7.72 16.83
CA SER A 25 3.23 -6.46 17.55
C SER A 25 4.41 -5.52 17.31
N LEU A 26 4.15 -4.37 16.65
CA LEU A 26 5.15 -3.38 16.26
C LEU A 26 4.54 -1.99 16.29
N THR A 27 5.38 -0.97 16.55
CA THR A 27 4.99 0.44 16.46
C THR A 27 5.96 1.17 15.53
N PHE A 28 5.41 1.86 14.55
CA PHE A 28 6.16 2.73 13.64
C PHE A 28 5.97 4.19 14.07
N ARG A 29 7.08 4.90 14.20
CA ARG A 29 7.09 6.32 14.52
C ARG A 29 6.81 7.17 13.30
N ASP A 30 6.45 8.41 13.49
CA ASP A 30 6.32 9.34 12.39
C ASP A 30 7.70 9.63 11.76
N ASN A 31 7.73 9.77 10.43
CA ASN A 31 8.93 10.05 9.65
C ASN A 31 10.05 9.01 9.82
N GLU A 32 9.71 7.75 10.00
CA GLU A 32 10.65 6.65 10.18
C GLU A 32 10.87 5.91 8.85
N PHE A 33 12.13 5.58 8.55
CA PHE A 33 12.49 4.63 7.50
C PHE A 33 12.66 3.25 8.11
N VAL A 34 11.89 2.28 7.63
CA VAL A 34 11.88 0.92 8.16
C VAL A 34 12.18 -0.09 7.06
N SER A 35 13.04 -1.07 7.35
CA SER A 35 13.31 -2.22 6.50
C SER A 35 12.80 -3.51 7.15
N ILE A 36 12.03 -4.29 6.39
CA ILE A 36 11.53 -5.60 6.84
C ILE A 36 12.34 -6.70 6.16
N LEU A 37 13.15 -7.41 6.93
CA LEU A 37 14.05 -8.46 6.46
C LEU A 37 13.50 -9.84 6.83
N GLY A 38 13.85 -10.84 6.01
CA GLY A 38 13.49 -12.23 6.26
C GLY A 38 13.49 -13.08 4.99
N PRO A 39 13.48 -14.41 5.09
CA PRO A 39 13.47 -15.33 3.96
C PRO A 39 12.20 -15.20 3.11
N SER A 40 12.22 -15.78 1.89
CA SER A 40 11.01 -15.86 1.07
C SER A 40 9.90 -16.62 1.80
N GLY A 41 8.65 -16.15 1.65
CA GLY A 41 7.48 -16.79 2.29
C GLY A 41 7.26 -16.47 3.78
N CYS A 42 8.12 -15.69 4.45
CA CYS A 42 7.95 -15.36 5.86
C CYS A 42 6.90 -14.28 6.19
N GLY A 43 6.02 -13.93 5.24
CA GLY A 43 4.89 -13.02 5.49
C GLY A 43 5.15 -11.52 5.26
N LYS A 44 6.33 -11.10 4.76
CA LYS A 44 6.64 -9.67 4.55
C LYS A 44 5.63 -8.94 3.68
N THR A 45 5.30 -9.51 2.54
CA THR A 45 4.31 -8.93 1.60
C THR A 45 2.92 -8.91 2.22
N THR A 46 2.52 -9.97 2.91
CA THR A 46 1.26 -10.02 3.66
C THR A 46 1.18 -8.90 4.70
N PHE A 47 2.25 -8.72 5.46
CA PHE A 47 2.32 -7.67 6.47
C PHE A 47 2.22 -6.28 5.85
N LEU A 48 2.99 -6.01 4.78
CA LEU A 48 2.91 -4.72 4.05
C LEU A 48 1.53 -4.47 3.44
N ASN A 49 0.87 -5.50 2.92
CA ASN A 49 -0.49 -5.38 2.38
C ASN A 49 -1.50 -5.01 3.47
N ILE A 50 -1.37 -5.58 4.67
CA ILE A 50 -2.21 -5.23 5.83
C ILE A 50 -1.95 -3.79 6.25
N LEU A 51 -0.69 -3.37 6.39
CA LEU A 51 -0.35 -1.99 6.74
C LEU A 51 -0.88 -0.98 5.72
N GLY A 52 -0.87 -1.34 4.45
CA GLY A 52 -1.37 -0.51 3.36
C GLY A 52 -2.88 -0.58 3.14
N GLY A 53 -3.61 -1.43 3.87
CA GLY A 53 -5.05 -1.60 3.70
C GLY A 53 -5.44 -2.33 2.42
N LEU A 54 -4.54 -3.12 1.82
CA LEU A 54 -4.81 -3.99 0.67
C LEU A 54 -5.33 -5.36 1.08
N ASP A 55 -5.11 -5.76 2.33
CA ASP A 55 -5.60 -7.00 2.93
C ASP A 55 -6.00 -6.74 4.38
N HIS A 56 -6.85 -7.62 4.92
CA HIS A 56 -7.32 -7.55 6.31
C HIS A 56 -6.61 -8.60 7.17
N TYR A 57 -6.33 -8.27 8.42
CA TYR A 57 -5.84 -9.24 9.40
C TYR A 57 -6.97 -10.15 9.89
N THR A 58 -6.63 -11.37 10.32
CA THR A 58 -7.60 -12.32 10.87
C THR A 58 -7.97 -11.95 12.30
N SER A 59 -6.98 -11.54 13.11
CA SER A 59 -7.18 -11.05 14.47
C SER A 59 -6.07 -10.07 14.88
N GLY A 60 -6.25 -9.42 16.01
CA GLY A 60 -5.39 -8.34 16.47
C GLY A 60 -6.00 -6.98 16.23
N ASP A 61 -5.19 -5.93 16.20
CA ASP A 61 -5.63 -4.56 15.92
C ASP A 61 -4.53 -3.75 15.25
N LEU A 62 -4.87 -3.07 14.15
CA LEU A 62 -4.04 -2.08 13.50
C LEU A 62 -4.57 -0.69 13.87
N VAL A 63 -3.75 0.10 14.55
CA VAL A 63 -4.10 1.45 14.98
C VAL A 63 -3.35 2.47 14.12
N ILE A 64 -4.07 3.34 13.44
CA ILE A 64 -3.53 4.39 12.56
C ILE A 64 -3.88 5.75 13.15
N ASN A 65 -2.87 6.54 13.50
CA ASN A 65 -3.03 7.85 14.11
C ASN A 65 -3.98 7.85 15.34
N GLY A 66 -3.88 6.81 16.17
CA GLY A 66 -4.67 6.65 17.38
C GLY A 66 -6.06 6.05 17.20
N LYS A 67 -6.52 5.83 15.95
CA LYS A 67 -7.82 5.22 15.64
C LYS A 67 -7.63 3.74 15.25
N SER A 68 -8.39 2.83 15.90
CA SER A 68 -8.41 1.41 15.56
C SER A 68 -9.05 1.19 14.17
N THR A 69 -8.42 0.37 13.34
CA THR A 69 -8.99 0.02 12.02
C THR A 69 -10.16 -0.96 12.10
N LYS A 70 -10.46 -1.51 13.27
CA LYS A 70 -11.72 -2.25 13.53
C LYS A 70 -12.95 -1.36 13.35
N GLU A 71 -12.79 -0.06 13.56
CA GLU A 71 -13.83 0.96 13.40
C GLU A 71 -13.90 1.53 11.98
N TYR A 72 -13.04 1.08 11.07
CA TYR A 72 -12.99 1.57 9.70
C TYR A 72 -14.12 0.97 8.87
N SER A 73 -14.87 1.84 8.21
CA SER A 73 -15.74 1.48 7.11
C SER A 73 -14.92 1.30 5.82
N GLU A 74 -15.52 0.71 4.77
CA GLU A 74 -14.90 0.63 3.44
C GLU A 74 -14.48 2.01 2.91
N LYS A 75 -15.27 3.05 3.20
CA LYS A 75 -14.95 4.42 2.83
C LYS A 75 -13.73 4.98 3.56
N ASP A 76 -13.52 4.60 4.83
CA ASP A 76 -12.32 4.98 5.58
C ASP A 76 -11.08 4.31 4.98
N TRP A 77 -11.18 3.03 4.61
CA TRP A 77 -10.13 2.31 3.92
C TRP A 77 -9.80 2.90 2.55
N ASP A 78 -10.81 3.28 1.76
CA ASP A 78 -10.60 3.97 0.48
C ASP A 78 -9.89 5.31 0.68
N THR A 79 -10.30 6.09 1.67
CA THR A 79 -9.66 7.35 2.03
C THR A 79 -8.20 7.14 2.43
N TYR A 80 -7.94 6.13 3.26
CA TYR A 80 -6.60 5.77 3.70
C TYR A 80 -5.70 5.39 2.51
N ARG A 81 -6.14 4.48 1.66
CA ARG A 81 -5.40 4.04 0.45
C ARG A 81 -5.12 5.19 -0.51
N ASN A 82 -6.10 6.06 -0.73
CA ASN A 82 -6.00 7.12 -1.73
C ASN A 82 -5.20 8.35 -1.26
N HIS A 83 -5.18 8.63 0.03
CA HIS A 83 -4.61 9.88 0.55
C HIS A 83 -3.42 9.70 1.51
N HIS A 84 -3.28 8.55 2.12
CA HIS A 84 -2.27 8.33 3.16
C HIS A 84 -1.21 7.28 2.78
N VAL A 85 -1.45 6.45 1.76
CA VAL A 85 -0.54 5.38 1.36
C VAL A 85 -0.09 5.55 -0.08
N GLY A 86 1.18 5.29 -0.34
CA GLY A 86 1.74 5.13 -1.68
C GLY A 86 2.40 3.77 -1.81
N PHE A 87 2.03 3.00 -2.84
CA PHE A 87 2.62 1.70 -3.11
C PHE A 87 3.64 1.77 -4.23
N VAL A 88 4.78 1.13 -4.01
CA VAL A 88 5.72 0.78 -5.07
C VAL A 88 5.75 -0.74 -5.17
N PHE A 89 5.16 -1.28 -6.21
CA PHE A 89 5.08 -2.73 -6.43
C PHE A 89 6.36 -3.27 -7.07
N GLN A 90 6.66 -4.54 -6.83
CA GLN A 90 7.76 -5.26 -7.47
C GLN A 90 7.59 -5.37 -8.99
N SER A 91 6.35 -5.55 -9.47
CA SER A 91 5.94 -5.46 -10.87
C SER A 91 5.29 -4.12 -11.15
N TYR A 92 5.40 -3.62 -12.37
CA TYR A 92 4.91 -2.28 -12.73
C TYR A 92 3.39 -2.11 -12.59
N ASN A 93 2.61 -3.19 -12.51
CA ASN A 93 1.14 -3.20 -12.39
C ASN A 93 0.44 -2.25 -13.38
N LEU A 94 0.96 -2.19 -14.61
CA LEU A 94 0.42 -1.35 -15.66
C LEU A 94 -0.82 -1.98 -16.30
N ILE A 95 -1.80 -1.15 -16.61
CA ILE A 95 -2.95 -1.55 -17.41
C ILE A 95 -2.48 -1.59 -18.88
N MET A 96 -2.20 -2.79 -19.39
CA MET A 96 -1.51 -3.02 -20.65
C MET A 96 -2.24 -2.47 -21.89
N HIS A 97 -3.57 -2.39 -21.85
CA HIS A 97 -4.38 -1.84 -22.95
C HIS A 97 -4.56 -0.31 -22.87
N GLN A 98 -3.93 0.35 -21.89
CA GLN A 98 -3.94 1.80 -21.75
C GLN A 98 -2.58 2.41 -22.14
N THR A 99 -2.62 3.68 -22.56
CA THR A 99 -1.39 4.43 -22.83
C THR A 99 -0.60 4.69 -21.54
N VAL A 100 0.70 4.95 -21.68
CA VAL A 100 1.56 5.34 -20.55
C VAL A 100 0.98 6.56 -19.80
N LEU A 101 0.49 7.55 -20.53
CA LEU A 101 -0.14 8.74 -19.95
C LEU A 101 -1.39 8.38 -19.15
N ALA A 102 -2.26 7.51 -19.68
CA ALA A 102 -3.48 7.08 -19.00
C ALA A 102 -3.17 6.31 -17.71
N ASN A 103 -2.16 5.44 -17.71
CA ASN A 103 -1.69 4.74 -16.50
C ASN A 103 -1.20 5.72 -15.42
N VAL A 104 -0.45 6.76 -15.79
CA VAL A 104 0.00 7.80 -14.84
C VAL A 104 -1.17 8.67 -14.35
N GLU A 105 -2.13 8.99 -15.23
CA GLU A 105 -3.30 9.79 -14.89
C GLU A 105 -4.30 9.06 -13.98
N LEU A 106 -4.29 7.73 -13.98
CA LEU A 106 -5.19 6.91 -13.18
C LEU A 106 -5.07 7.23 -11.68
N ALA A 107 -3.86 7.28 -11.16
CA ALA A 107 -3.60 7.64 -9.76
C ALA A 107 -4.13 9.04 -9.40
N LEU A 108 -4.02 10.01 -10.31
CA LEU A 108 -4.53 11.36 -10.13
C LEU A 108 -6.07 11.43 -10.24
N THR A 109 -6.66 10.46 -10.94
CA THR A 109 -8.13 10.37 -11.07
C THR A 109 -8.76 9.97 -9.75
N LEU A 110 -8.19 8.99 -9.07
CA LEU A 110 -8.67 8.48 -7.79
C LEU A 110 -8.57 9.53 -6.67
N THR A 111 -7.60 10.43 -6.75
CA THR A 111 -7.44 11.51 -5.76
C THR A 111 -8.28 12.76 -6.04
N GLY A 112 -9.23 12.72 -6.99
CA GLY A 112 -10.16 13.84 -7.27
C GLY A 112 -9.54 15.06 -7.95
N VAL A 113 -8.32 14.95 -8.50
CA VAL A 113 -7.65 16.08 -9.16
C VAL A 113 -8.34 16.42 -10.49
N GLU A 114 -8.68 17.69 -10.70
CA GLU A 114 -9.32 18.18 -11.93
C GLU A 114 -8.55 17.81 -13.21
N LYS A 115 -9.28 17.52 -14.30
CA LYS A 115 -8.75 17.03 -15.59
C LYS A 115 -7.61 17.90 -16.17
N LYS A 116 -7.69 19.24 -16.05
CA LYS A 116 -6.64 20.16 -16.51
C LYS A 116 -5.35 20.07 -15.67
N ARG A 117 -5.47 19.88 -14.35
CA ARG A 117 -4.33 19.73 -13.44
C ARG A 117 -3.67 18.34 -13.57
N LYS A 118 -4.46 17.29 -13.89
CA LYS A 118 -3.95 15.93 -14.14
C LYS A 118 -2.94 15.93 -15.28
N LYS A 119 -3.28 16.46 -16.45
CA LYS A 119 -2.42 16.49 -17.64
C LYS A 119 -1.07 17.21 -17.38
N ARG A 120 -1.09 18.29 -16.58
CA ARG A 120 0.14 19.04 -16.23
C ARG A 120 1.02 18.29 -15.22
N LYS A 121 0.42 17.63 -14.23
CA LYS A 121 1.13 16.80 -13.23
C LYS A 121 1.70 15.52 -13.83
N SER A 122 0.96 14.81 -14.68
CA SER A 122 1.41 13.59 -15.34
C SER A 122 2.58 13.87 -16.29
N HIS A 123 2.55 14.94 -17.07
CA HIS A 123 3.67 15.36 -17.91
C HIS A 123 4.93 15.73 -17.11
N SER A 124 4.77 16.39 -15.95
CA SER A 124 5.91 16.72 -15.09
C SER A 124 6.54 15.47 -14.45
N SER A 125 5.73 14.50 -14.06
CA SER A 125 6.20 13.22 -13.51
C SER A 125 6.93 12.38 -14.54
N LEU A 126 6.42 12.32 -15.78
CA LEU A 126 7.08 11.63 -16.91
C LEU A 126 8.40 12.30 -17.30
N ARG A 127 8.50 13.63 -17.22
CA ARG A 127 9.76 14.35 -17.43
C ARG A 127 10.80 14.04 -16.34
N LYS A 128 10.40 13.99 -15.07
CA LYS A 128 11.30 13.66 -13.96
C LYS A 128 11.84 12.22 -14.09
N SER A 129 11.01 11.25 -14.50
CA SER A 129 11.46 9.87 -14.71
C SER A 129 12.41 9.72 -15.90
N ARG A 130 12.32 10.58 -16.94
CA ARG A 130 13.29 10.61 -18.05
C ARG A 130 14.66 11.17 -17.62
N LEU A 131 14.69 12.13 -16.70
CA LEU A 131 15.95 12.70 -16.19
C LEU A 131 16.75 11.71 -15.33
N ILE A 132 16.08 10.76 -14.69
CA ILE A 132 16.75 9.69 -13.92
C ILE A 132 17.37 8.61 -14.85
N ARG A 133 16.97 8.57 -16.13
CA ARG A 133 17.44 7.56 -17.10
C ARG A 133 18.54 8.05 -18.05
N SER A 134 18.99 9.27 -17.91
CA SER A 134 19.93 9.91 -18.84
C SER A 134 21.35 10.12 -18.28
N ASP A 135 21.70 9.44 -17.18
CA ASP A 135 23.12 9.33 -16.79
C ASP A 135 23.66 7.94 -17.16
N PRO A 136 24.76 7.89 -17.93
CA PRO A 136 25.41 6.65 -18.37
C PRO A 136 26.07 5.87 -17.23
#